data_8e061ab8e92c90cd257585b8c4ebf294
#
_entry.id   8e061ab8e92c90cd257585b8c4ebf294
#
_cell.length_a   1.000
_cell.length_b   1.000
_cell.length_c   1.000
_cell.angle_alpha   90.00
_cell.angle_beta   90.00
_cell.angle_gamma   90.00
#
_symmetry.space_group_name_H-M   'P 1'
#
loop_
_entity.id
_entity.type
_entity.pdbx_description
1 polymer ?
#
loop_
_entity_poly.entity_id
_entity_poly.type
_entity_poly.pdbx_seq_one_letter_code
_entity_poly.pdbx_strand_id
1 'polypeptide(L)'
;KMFGVFRHSLREPFVPIFRGFDDEFFVPHSRHTEIRREDIMKVPELTLLSESEESGVYMAMARGGREFFITGHSEYSPYTLNDEYMRDLGKGLPINKPRNYYRNNDPAQGPVVRWRGHANLLFTNWLNYYVYQETPFRREDIKKLGSL
;
A
#
# COMPACT_ATOMS: atom_id res chain seq x y z
N LYS A 1 -17.10 -4.41 4.74
CA LYS A 1 -16.13 -3.66 3.92
C LYS A 1 -15.03 -3.11 4.82
N MET A 2 -13.76 -3.39 4.50
CA MET A 2 -12.60 -2.72 5.08
C MET A 2 -12.48 -1.35 4.41
N PHE A 3 -12.73 -0.28 5.16
CA PHE A 3 -12.84 1.06 4.58
C PHE A 3 -12.31 2.12 5.55
N GLY A 4 -11.18 2.72 5.22
CA GLY A 4 -10.52 3.70 6.08
C GLY A 4 -8.99 3.70 5.97
N VAL A 5 -8.32 4.27 6.97
CA VAL A 5 -6.86 4.34 7.09
C VAL A 5 -6.44 3.55 8.32
N PHE A 6 -5.63 2.52 8.12
CA PHE A 6 -5.27 1.57 9.17
C PHE A 6 -3.77 1.59 9.44
N ARG A 7 -3.43 1.34 10.71
CA ARG A 7 -2.05 1.20 11.17
C ARG A 7 -1.54 -0.20 10.84
N HIS A 8 -0.34 -0.27 10.31
CA HIS A 8 0.38 -1.48 9.95
C HIS A 8 1.70 -1.55 10.66
N SER A 9 2.21 -2.76 10.90
CA SER A 9 3.53 -3.03 11.44
C SER A 9 4.36 -3.84 10.45
N LEU A 10 5.69 -3.66 10.52
CA LEU A 10 6.64 -4.44 9.76
C LEU A 10 6.82 -5.81 10.39
N ARG A 11 6.90 -6.85 9.55
CA ARG A 11 7.28 -8.23 9.95
C ARG A 11 8.71 -8.55 9.53
N GLU A 12 9.16 -7.96 8.43
CA GLU A 12 10.51 -8.09 7.88
C GLU A 12 11.12 -6.68 7.69
N PRO A 13 11.54 -6.00 8.77
CA PRO A 13 11.96 -4.58 8.71
C PRO A 13 13.24 -4.35 7.91
N PHE A 14 14.06 -5.38 7.70
CA PHE A 14 15.33 -5.27 6.99
C PHE A 14 15.22 -5.49 5.47
N VAL A 15 14.02 -5.80 4.96
CA VAL A 15 13.82 -5.93 3.51
C VAL A 15 13.92 -4.53 2.86
N PRO A 16 14.68 -4.37 1.76
CA PRO A 16 14.94 -3.05 1.15
C PRO A 16 13.69 -2.23 0.79
N ILE A 17 12.54 -2.88 0.56
CA ILE A 17 11.27 -2.20 0.28
C ILE A 17 10.85 -1.26 1.42
N PHE A 18 11.26 -1.57 2.67
CA PHE A 18 10.93 -0.78 3.86
C PHE A 18 12.06 0.13 4.34
N ARG A 19 13.07 0.36 3.53
CA ARG A 19 14.16 1.25 3.92
C ARG A 19 13.64 2.66 4.20
N GLY A 20 13.90 3.14 5.42
CA GLY A 20 13.44 4.44 5.92
C GLY A 20 12.00 4.46 6.44
N PHE A 21 11.33 3.31 6.50
CA PHE A 21 10.04 3.21 7.17
C PHE A 21 10.22 3.27 8.69
N ASP A 22 9.19 3.80 9.35
CA ASP A 22 9.00 3.63 10.79
C ASP A 22 8.51 2.21 11.09
N ASP A 23 8.59 1.77 12.36
CA ASP A 23 8.09 0.46 12.78
C ASP A 23 6.59 0.29 12.55
N GLU A 24 5.87 1.42 12.60
CA GLU A 24 4.44 1.52 12.32
C GLU A 24 4.15 2.61 11.29
N PHE A 25 3.21 2.35 10.41
CA PHE A 25 2.81 3.29 9.37
C PHE A 25 1.33 3.12 9.01
N PHE A 26 0.77 4.09 8.31
CA PHE A 26 -0.65 4.08 7.94
C PHE A 26 -0.84 3.84 6.45
N VAL A 27 -1.90 3.05 6.12
CA VAL A 27 -2.29 2.75 4.74
C VAL A 27 -3.79 2.86 4.57
N PRO A 28 -4.27 3.52 3.50
CA PRO A 28 -5.68 3.49 3.11
C PRO A 28 -6.10 2.11 2.60
N HIS A 29 -7.34 1.72 2.94
CA HIS A 29 -7.98 0.51 2.43
C HIS A 29 -9.42 0.79 1.99
N SER A 30 -9.81 0.20 0.86
CA SER A 30 -11.20 0.12 0.41
C SER A 30 -11.41 -1.23 -0.28
N ARG A 31 -11.79 -2.26 0.48
CA ARG A 31 -11.96 -3.62 -0.04
C ARG A 31 -13.06 -4.39 0.66
N HIS A 32 -13.63 -5.36 -0.04
CA HIS A 32 -14.63 -6.31 0.49
C HIS A 32 -14.06 -7.68 0.79
N THR A 33 -12.88 -7.98 0.27
CA THR A 33 -12.17 -9.26 0.45
C THR A 33 -11.10 -9.15 1.53
N GLU A 34 -10.71 -10.28 2.08
CA GLU A 34 -9.66 -10.42 3.07
C GLU A 34 -8.65 -11.48 2.62
N ILE A 35 -7.38 -11.24 2.88
CA ILE A 35 -6.32 -12.24 2.81
C ILE A 35 -5.87 -12.48 4.24
N ARG A 36 -5.97 -13.73 4.69
CA ARG A 36 -5.61 -14.09 6.06
C ARG A 36 -4.13 -14.44 6.15
N ARG A 37 -3.54 -14.11 7.29
CA ARG A 37 -2.16 -14.49 7.60
C ARG A 37 -1.92 -15.98 7.43
N GLU A 38 -2.85 -16.81 7.94
CA GLU A 38 -2.74 -18.26 7.88
C GLU A 38 -2.71 -18.80 6.44
N ASP A 39 -3.31 -18.09 5.50
CA ASP A 39 -3.30 -18.50 4.08
C ASP A 39 -1.96 -18.14 3.42
N ILE A 40 -1.37 -16.99 3.75
CA ILE A 40 0.00 -16.65 3.33
C ILE A 40 1.00 -17.66 3.88
N MET A 41 0.90 -18.00 5.16
CA MET A 41 1.85 -18.92 5.83
C MET A 41 1.78 -20.37 5.33
N LYS A 42 0.72 -20.76 4.62
CA LYS A 42 0.64 -22.08 3.96
C LYS A 42 1.41 -22.18 2.65
N VAL A 43 1.82 -21.04 2.08
CA VAL A 43 2.52 -20.98 0.79
C VAL A 43 4.00 -20.68 1.06
N PRO A 44 4.90 -21.69 0.95
CA PRO A 44 6.31 -21.54 1.31
C PRO A 44 7.06 -20.48 0.51
N GLU A 45 6.60 -20.17 -0.70
CA GLU A 45 7.19 -19.19 -1.59
C GLU A 45 6.85 -17.74 -1.21
N LEU A 46 5.85 -17.54 -0.32
CA LEU A 46 5.43 -16.23 0.14
C LEU A 46 6.11 -15.85 1.45
N THR A 47 6.61 -14.64 1.51
CA THR A 47 7.09 -14.00 2.75
C THR A 47 6.13 -12.89 3.14
N LEU A 48 5.54 -12.97 4.34
CA LEU A 48 4.72 -11.92 4.90
C LEU A 48 5.61 -10.74 5.32
N LEU A 49 5.42 -9.58 4.72
CA LEU A 49 6.25 -8.40 4.96
C LEU A 49 5.64 -7.42 5.96
N SER A 50 4.33 -7.24 5.90
CA SER A 50 3.62 -6.28 6.77
C SER A 50 2.14 -6.64 6.92
N GLU A 51 1.60 -6.36 8.09
CA GLU A 51 0.20 -6.59 8.42
C GLU A 51 -0.33 -5.58 9.45
N SER A 52 -1.64 -5.56 9.62
CA SER A 52 -2.40 -4.75 10.58
C SER A 52 -3.26 -5.65 11.44
N GLU A 53 -3.37 -5.34 12.72
CA GLU A 53 -4.33 -6.02 13.62
C GLU A 53 -5.78 -5.79 13.19
N GLU A 54 -6.06 -4.61 12.59
CA GLU A 54 -7.41 -4.23 12.21
C GLU A 54 -7.77 -4.62 10.77
N SER A 55 -6.81 -4.51 9.83
CA SER A 55 -7.06 -4.74 8.40
C SER A 55 -6.39 -5.99 7.82
N GLY A 56 -5.67 -6.77 8.64
CA GLY A 56 -5.01 -8.00 8.21
C GLY A 56 -3.76 -7.77 7.34
N VAL A 57 -3.45 -8.73 6.49
CA VAL A 57 -2.27 -8.69 5.63
C VAL A 57 -2.28 -7.46 4.74
N TYR A 58 -1.17 -6.71 4.74
CA TYR A 58 -0.95 -5.59 3.82
C TYR A 58 -0.04 -5.97 2.66
N MET A 59 1.10 -6.56 2.95
CA MET A 59 2.09 -6.86 1.93
C MET A 59 2.73 -8.24 2.14
N ALA A 60 2.80 -9.00 1.05
CA ALA A 60 3.61 -10.19 0.94
C ALA A 60 4.51 -10.11 -0.29
N MET A 61 5.60 -10.90 -0.30
CA MET A 61 6.59 -10.94 -1.36
C MET A 61 6.86 -12.39 -1.77
N ALA A 62 7.16 -12.60 -3.04
CA ALA A 62 7.66 -13.87 -3.57
C ALA A 62 8.88 -13.68 -4.47
N ARG A 63 9.55 -14.79 -4.76
CA ARG A 63 10.68 -14.88 -5.73
C ARG A 63 11.79 -13.86 -5.49
N GLY A 64 12.15 -13.64 -4.19
CA GLY A 64 13.22 -12.71 -3.85
C GLY A 64 12.95 -11.26 -4.21
N GLY A 65 11.68 -10.83 -4.22
CA GLY A 65 11.28 -9.45 -4.54
C GLY A 65 10.89 -9.22 -6.00
N ARG A 66 10.76 -10.26 -6.81
CA ARG A 66 10.21 -10.12 -8.17
C ARG A 66 8.70 -9.95 -8.20
N GLU A 67 8.03 -10.33 -7.13
CA GLU A 67 6.58 -10.24 -7.00
C GLU A 67 6.23 -9.64 -5.63
N PHE A 68 5.43 -8.59 -5.64
CA PHE A 68 4.83 -7.98 -4.46
C PHE A 68 3.31 -8.04 -4.55
N PHE A 69 2.68 -8.51 -3.49
CA PHE A 69 1.23 -8.57 -3.33
C PHE A 69 0.82 -7.55 -2.26
N ILE A 70 0.12 -6.50 -2.67
CA ILE A 70 -0.24 -5.38 -1.81
C ILE A 70 -1.76 -5.26 -1.78
N THR A 71 -2.36 -5.25 -0.58
CA THR A 71 -3.81 -5.23 -0.39
C THR A 71 -4.38 -3.86 -0.05
N GLY A 72 -3.52 -2.91 0.29
CA GLY A 72 -3.89 -1.52 0.59
C GLY A 72 -3.51 -0.56 -0.53
N HIS A 73 -3.91 0.69 -0.39
CA HIS A 73 -3.85 1.70 -1.44
C HIS A 73 -2.96 2.88 -1.04
N SER A 74 -1.64 2.66 -1.05
CA SER A 74 -0.68 3.74 -0.75
C SER A 74 -0.72 4.88 -1.77
N GLU A 75 -1.20 4.61 -3.00
CA GLU A 75 -1.34 5.57 -4.09
C GLU A 75 -2.54 6.53 -3.94
N TYR A 76 -3.44 6.30 -3.00
CA TYR A 76 -4.65 7.11 -2.86
C TYR A 76 -4.35 8.60 -2.62
N SER A 77 -5.08 9.44 -3.35
CA SER A 77 -5.11 10.88 -3.07
C SER A 77 -5.75 11.16 -1.70
N PRO A 78 -5.55 12.37 -1.14
CA PRO A 78 -6.18 12.73 0.13
C PRO A 78 -7.70 12.53 0.16
N TYR A 79 -8.38 12.69 -0.98
CA TYR A 79 -9.84 12.71 -1.06
C TYR A 79 -10.46 11.42 -1.61
N THR A 80 -9.69 10.45 -2.07
CA THR A 80 -10.23 9.22 -2.71
C THR A 80 -11.26 8.51 -1.84
N LEU A 81 -10.98 8.30 -0.55
CA LEU A 81 -11.95 7.67 0.36
C LEU A 81 -13.17 8.55 0.65
N ASN A 82 -13.00 9.88 0.67
CA ASN A 82 -14.11 10.81 0.79
C ASN A 82 -15.05 10.74 -0.42
N ASP A 83 -14.49 10.75 -1.61
CA ASP A 83 -15.26 10.74 -2.85
C ASP A 83 -16.03 9.42 -3.00
N GLU A 84 -15.40 8.32 -2.60
CA GLU A 84 -16.06 7.01 -2.54
C GLU A 84 -17.22 7.01 -1.51
N TYR A 85 -16.98 7.54 -0.31
CA TYR A 85 -18.00 7.65 0.73
C TYR A 85 -19.19 8.50 0.27
N MET A 86 -18.92 9.71 -0.26
CA MET A 86 -19.97 10.65 -0.71
C MET A 86 -20.73 10.10 -1.91
N ARG A 87 -20.05 9.45 -2.85
CA ARG A 87 -20.67 8.77 -3.99
C ARG A 87 -21.68 7.70 -3.55
N ASP A 88 -21.28 6.84 -2.63
CA ASP A 88 -22.10 5.70 -2.19
C ASP A 88 -23.25 6.19 -1.29
N LEU A 89 -23.01 7.19 -0.45
CA LEU A 89 -24.04 7.87 0.34
C LEU A 89 -25.09 8.53 -0.56
N GLY A 90 -24.65 9.24 -1.61
CA GLY A 90 -25.55 9.88 -2.59
C GLY A 90 -26.40 8.89 -3.39
N LYS A 91 -25.95 7.63 -3.50
CA LYS A 91 -26.73 6.53 -4.11
C LYS A 91 -27.66 5.82 -3.12
N GLY A 92 -27.71 6.25 -1.87
CA GLY A 92 -28.48 5.59 -0.81
C GLY A 92 -27.95 4.20 -0.41
N LEU A 93 -26.67 3.90 -0.70
CA LEU A 93 -26.06 2.64 -0.34
C LEU A 93 -25.69 2.62 1.15
N PRO A 94 -25.80 1.46 1.84
CA PRO A 94 -25.38 1.31 3.22
C PRO A 94 -23.86 1.36 3.31
N ILE A 95 -23.29 2.53 3.56
CA ILE A 95 -21.86 2.74 3.75
C ILE A 95 -21.57 3.43 5.08
N ASN A 96 -20.56 2.92 5.79
CA ASN A 96 -20.05 3.59 6.99
C ASN A 96 -18.98 4.61 6.59
N LYS A 97 -18.79 5.63 7.44
CA LYS A 97 -17.67 6.56 7.29
C LYS A 97 -16.34 5.81 7.26
N PRO A 98 -15.37 6.24 6.44
CA PRO A 98 -14.04 5.63 6.45
C PRO A 98 -13.39 5.82 7.83
N ARG A 99 -12.90 4.72 8.42
CA ARG A 99 -12.30 4.71 9.77
C ARG A 99 -10.97 5.44 9.78
N ASN A 100 -10.67 6.15 10.88
CA ASN A 100 -9.39 6.83 11.13
C ASN A 100 -8.99 7.86 10.04
N TYR A 101 -9.95 8.38 9.29
CA TYR A 101 -9.71 9.18 8.09
C TYR A 101 -10.02 10.65 8.29
N TYR A 102 -11.19 10.99 8.82
CA TYR A 102 -11.57 12.38 9.05
C TYR A 102 -11.02 12.93 10.37
N ARG A 103 -10.71 14.22 10.38
CA ARG A 103 -10.38 14.93 11.61
C ARG A 103 -11.56 14.85 12.58
N ASN A 104 -11.31 14.46 13.83
CA ASN A 104 -12.33 14.26 14.86
C ASN A 104 -13.50 13.36 14.41
N ASN A 105 -13.26 12.46 13.45
CA ASN A 105 -14.27 11.59 12.85
C ASN A 105 -15.47 12.34 12.21
N ASP A 106 -15.25 13.59 11.78
CA ASP A 106 -16.24 14.48 11.21
C ASP A 106 -15.94 14.77 9.73
N PRO A 107 -16.78 14.34 8.78
CA PRO A 107 -16.59 14.60 7.35
C PRO A 107 -16.47 16.09 6.99
N ALA A 108 -17.12 16.98 7.74
CA ALA A 108 -17.05 18.43 7.50
C ALA A 108 -15.67 19.01 7.76
N GLN A 109 -14.84 18.35 8.57
CA GLN A 109 -13.49 18.79 8.91
C GLN A 109 -12.40 18.25 7.94
N GLY A 110 -12.79 17.44 6.98
CA GLY A 110 -11.91 16.90 5.95
C GLY A 110 -10.97 15.78 6.43
N PRO A 111 -10.20 15.21 5.50
CA PRO A 111 -9.31 14.10 5.77
C PRO A 111 -8.02 14.50 6.51
N VAL A 112 -7.47 13.55 7.27
CA VAL A 112 -6.13 13.64 7.85
C VAL A 112 -5.22 12.65 7.12
N VAL A 113 -4.34 13.16 6.26
CA VAL A 113 -3.40 12.33 5.50
C VAL A 113 -2.24 11.88 6.39
N ARG A 114 -2.07 10.57 6.55
CA ARG A 114 -1.03 9.95 7.38
C ARG A 114 -0.16 8.94 6.64
N TRP A 115 -0.37 8.76 5.33
CA TRP A 115 0.28 7.70 4.53
C TRP A 115 1.24 8.23 3.46
N ARG A 116 1.21 9.50 3.13
CA ARG A 116 1.96 10.08 1.99
C ARG A 116 3.47 9.85 2.09
N GLY A 117 4.06 10.03 3.25
CA GLY A 117 5.50 9.86 3.44
C GLY A 117 5.93 8.42 3.16
N HIS A 118 5.25 7.45 3.78
CA HIS A 118 5.53 6.03 3.59
C HIS A 118 5.16 5.54 2.18
N ALA A 119 4.11 6.10 1.55
CA ALA A 119 3.80 5.83 0.16
C ALA A 119 4.94 6.24 -0.78
N ASN A 120 5.50 7.44 -0.59
CA ASN A 120 6.65 7.90 -1.38
C ASN A 120 7.87 6.98 -1.18
N LEU A 121 8.17 6.59 0.06
CA LEU A 121 9.25 5.64 0.36
C LEU A 121 9.01 4.29 -0.31
N LEU A 122 7.79 3.75 -0.23
CA LEU A 122 7.44 2.48 -0.85
C LEU A 122 7.75 2.47 -2.34
N PHE A 123 7.22 3.43 -3.09
CA PHE A 123 7.42 3.49 -4.54
C PHE A 123 8.87 3.81 -4.92
N THR A 124 9.54 4.68 -4.18
CA THR A 124 10.95 5.00 -4.40
C THR A 124 11.84 3.78 -4.13
N ASN A 125 11.61 3.06 -3.04
CA ASN A 125 12.36 1.85 -2.71
C ASN A 125 12.12 0.73 -3.73
N TRP A 126 10.86 0.54 -4.14
CA TRP A 126 10.53 -0.43 -5.19
C TRP A 126 11.28 -0.12 -6.48
N LEU A 127 11.22 1.12 -6.97
CA LEU A 127 11.93 1.53 -8.18
C LEU A 127 13.44 1.34 -8.04
N ASN A 128 14.04 1.79 -6.94
CA ASN A 128 15.49 1.78 -6.76
C ASN A 128 16.06 0.37 -6.56
N TYR A 129 15.40 -0.45 -5.72
CA TYR A 129 16.00 -1.73 -5.29
C TYR A 129 15.47 -2.95 -6.05
N TYR A 130 14.30 -2.86 -6.69
CA TYR A 130 13.67 -4.01 -7.35
C TYR A 130 13.45 -3.80 -8.85
N VAL A 131 13.49 -2.56 -9.35
CA VAL A 131 13.39 -2.27 -10.77
C VAL A 131 14.75 -1.90 -11.35
N TYR A 132 15.34 -0.79 -10.90
CA TYR A 132 16.59 -0.30 -11.50
C TYR A 132 17.79 -1.22 -11.26
N GLN A 133 17.94 -1.80 -10.07
CA GLN A 133 19.07 -2.69 -9.78
C GLN A 133 18.96 -4.07 -10.43
N GLU A 134 17.73 -4.52 -10.68
CA GLU A 134 17.46 -5.84 -11.29
C GLU A 134 17.29 -5.77 -12.82
N THR A 135 17.13 -4.57 -13.39
CA THR A 135 16.98 -4.40 -14.84
C THR A 135 18.35 -4.33 -15.53
N PRO A 136 18.66 -5.25 -16.45
CA PRO A 136 19.93 -5.20 -17.21
C PRO A 136 20.06 -3.88 -17.96
N PHE A 137 21.14 -3.16 -17.70
CA PHE A 137 21.44 -1.91 -18.36
C PHE A 137 22.73 -2.02 -19.18
N ARG A 138 22.65 -1.82 -20.50
CA ARG A 138 23.81 -1.76 -21.41
C ARG A 138 23.92 -0.38 -22.03
N ARG A 139 25.03 0.30 -21.79
CA ARG A 139 25.31 1.64 -22.33
C ARG A 139 25.20 1.73 -23.87
N GLU A 140 25.48 0.62 -24.56
CA GLU A 140 25.45 0.49 -26.01
C GLU A 140 24.01 0.54 -26.57
N ASP A 141 23.00 0.18 -25.75
CA ASP A 141 21.59 0.18 -26.16
C ASP A 141 21.00 1.61 -26.19
N ILE A 142 21.60 2.58 -25.47
CA ILE A 142 21.18 4.00 -25.50
C ILE A 142 21.41 4.60 -26.91
N LYS A 143 22.50 4.24 -27.62
CA LYS A 143 22.82 4.78 -28.93
C LYS A 143 21.83 4.36 -30.01
N LYS A 144 21.06 3.29 -29.79
CA LYS A 144 20.04 2.82 -30.74
C LYS A 144 18.72 3.57 -30.63
N LEU A 145 18.42 4.17 -29.48
CA LEU A 145 17.19 4.95 -29.25
C LEU A 145 17.27 6.40 -29.76
N GLY A 146 18.48 6.92 -29.98
CA GLY A 146 18.70 8.29 -30.49
C GLY A 146 18.72 8.45 -32.00
N SER A 147 18.36 7.39 -32.76
CA SER A 147 18.33 7.36 -34.22
C SER A 147 16.94 7.10 -34.80
N LEU A 148 15.90 7.46 -34.06
CA LEU A 148 14.49 7.52 -34.54
C LEU A 148 14.08 8.95 -34.82
#